data_b69ed8755ef0f50783329a0164892351
#
_entry.id   b69ed8755ef0f50783329a0164892351
#
_cell.length_a   1.000
_cell.length_b   1.000
_cell.length_c   1.000
_cell.angle_alpha   90.00
_cell.angle_beta   90.00
_cell.angle_gamma   90.00
#
_symmetry.space_group_name_H-M   'P 1'
#
loop_
_entity.id
_entity.type
_entity.pdbx_description
1 polymer ?
#
loop_
_entity_poly.entity_id
_entity_poly.type
_entity_poly.pdbx_seq_one_letter_code
_entity_poly.pdbx_strand_id
1 'polypeptide(L)'
;MVRYDPQGVKIVLTAPRGEMSRYNGDPFGAFIAVFPEKVIPRVILRPEWFKPEDNPDGSARFVPYGLRKVEALLRRHFAEEDVVVCHPDNLERFVGPKTKVVGITSMDPMGLAYVSVTYSSIIAVPGDSVDGLEFRRVVENPALRKYDPLVILGGAGAWQVRHAGKVEAYGIDVLVHGEGELTVLDVFKKAVAGEPLPKEVHGSKVPIEFISPIVNAASYGVVEITRGCGRGCQFCSPTNRRRHSLPLPHILKEVETNIRAGSDSIFFATEDLFLYECGPKFEPNGPAMARLIEAVGSVPGVKFIHLSHIAIAPVAYDPKAVEMISPLLMEKTRYTPSFRSNYTEPFVTALFGIESGSIRIMKKYMRGKIWPFPIEQYHEVNVQGTGILNDNGWKPMATMITGWPDETPDDTVKSLELIDKLKGHDVFLVPLLFIPLEDAKLKNERRVSIEQLTPEQWDFFAEAWRFNIDVWAQELQPLFTFASLFSYFTYFRWKHGRKAFRPIMKIANFPVIGGMPEKFPPGAPASVNPRYCAEDEAMVARTVETMSIPVEMEGPQERPIEVLQRR
;
A
#
# COMPACT_ATOMS: atom_id res chain seq x y z
N MET A 1 -34.18 1.58 -4.52
CA MET A 1 -33.45 0.96 -5.66
C MET A 1 -33.43 1.96 -6.80
N VAL A 2 -32.24 2.33 -7.23
CA VAL A 2 -32.04 3.22 -8.36
C VAL A 2 -32.37 2.46 -9.65
N ARG A 3 -33.09 3.12 -10.57
CA ARG A 3 -33.43 2.56 -11.88
C ARG A 3 -32.52 3.17 -12.92
N TYR A 4 -31.49 2.43 -13.30
CA TYR A 4 -30.54 2.88 -14.31
C TYR A 4 -31.07 2.72 -15.73
N ASP A 5 -30.65 3.63 -16.64
CA ASP A 5 -31.02 3.58 -18.06
C ASP A 5 -30.40 2.35 -18.73
N PRO A 6 -31.18 1.48 -19.38
CA PRO A 6 -30.67 0.30 -20.08
C PRO A 6 -29.78 0.62 -21.30
N GLN A 7 -29.81 1.87 -21.80
CA GLN A 7 -28.93 2.34 -22.87
C GLN A 7 -27.58 2.87 -22.37
N GLY A 8 -27.30 2.71 -21.09
CA GLY A 8 -26.05 3.11 -20.44
C GLY A 8 -26.21 4.28 -19.48
N VAL A 9 -25.48 4.20 -18.36
CA VAL A 9 -25.43 5.23 -17.32
C VAL A 9 -24.42 6.29 -17.75
N LYS A 10 -24.74 7.55 -17.51
CA LYS A 10 -23.93 8.71 -17.95
C LYS A 10 -22.50 8.66 -17.42
N ILE A 11 -22.32 8.32 -16.15
CA ILE A 11 -21.03 8.18 -15.45
C ILE A 11 -20.98 6.80 -14.81
N VAL A 12 -20.02 5.98 -15.23
CA VAL A 12 -19.77 4.66 -14.65
C VAL A 12 -18.42 4.67 -13.95
N LEU A 13 -18.40 4.23 -12.70
CA LEU A 13 -17.19 4.13 -11.89
C LEU A 13 -16.88 2.66 -11.61
N THR A 14 -15.59 2.28 -11.65
CA THR A 14 -15.17 0.90 -11.39
C THR A 14 -13.72 0.82 -10.90
N ALA A 15 -13.30 -0.37 -10.49
CA ALA A 15 -11.92 -0.72 -10.12
C ALA A 15 -11.62 -2.17 -10.51
N PRO A 16 -10.36 -2.61 -10.53
CA PRO A 16 -9.99 -4.02 -10.72
C PRO A 16 -10.67 -4.93 -9.70
N ARG A 17 -10.95 -6.18 -10.08
CA ARG A 17 -11.59 -7.18 -9.21
C ARG A 17 -10.84 -7.38 -7.90
N GLY A 18 -9.50 -7.42 -7.94
CA GLY A 18 -8.68 -7.56 -6.75
C GLY A 18 -8.95 -6.48 -5.72
N GLU A 19 -9.04 -5.23 -6.17
CA GLU A 19 -9.31 -4.07 -5.32
C GLU A 19 -10.77 -3.97 -4.85
N MET A 20 -11.71 -4.59 -5.58
CA MET A 20 -13.13 -4.66 -5.19
C MET A 20 -13.47 -5.88 -4.34
N SER A 21 -12.55 -6.82 -4.19
CA SER A 21 -12.73 -8.00 -3.34
C SER A 21 -12.54 -7.66 -1.86
N ARG A 22 -13.23 -8.41 -0.99
CA ARG A 22 -13.02 -8.35 0.45
C ARG A 22 -12.27 -9.55 1.02
N TYR A 23 -11.79 -10.47 0.17
CA TYR A 23 -11.01 -11.65 0.56
C TYR A 23 -11.54 -12.33 1.83
N ASN A 24 -12.86 -12.57 1.89
CA ASN A 24 -13.58 -13.10 3.07
C ASN A 24 -13.45 -12.20 4.33
N GLY A 25 -13.26 -10.89 4.14
CA GLY A 25 -13.14 -9.92 5.22
C GLY A 25 -11.75 -9.86 5.87
N ASP A 26 -10.77 -10.52 5.28
CA ASP A 26 -9.37 -10.45 5.73
C ASP A 26 -8.56 -9.47 4.84
N PRO A 27 -8.19 -8.28 5.35
CA PRO A 27 -7.42 -7.31 4.58
C PRO A 27 -6.03 -7.82 4.19
N PHE A 28 -5.45 -8.77 4.93
CA PHE A 28 -4.17 -9.39 4.56
C PHE A 28 -4.31 -10.36 3.38
N GLY A 29 -5.51 -10.87 3.10
CA GLY A 29 -5.79 -11.64 1.88
C GLY A 29 -5.48 -10.87 0.60
N ALA A 30 -5.57 -9.54 0.65
CA ALA A 30 -5.24 -8.67 -0.48
C ALA A 30 -3.75 -8.73 -0.90
N PHE A 31 -2.84 -9.13 0.00
CA PHE A 31 -1.43 -9.33 -0.39
C PHE A 31 -1.24 -10.41 -1.45
N ILE A 32 -2.19 -11.33 -1.62
CA ILE A 32 -2.14 -12.34 -2.69
C ILE A 32 -2.19 -11.68 -4.07
N ALA A 33 -2.90 -10.56 -4.20
CA ALA A 33 -3.09 -9.88 -5.48
C ALA A 33 -1.82 -9.17 -6.01
N VAL A 34 -0.83 -8.94 -5.17
CA VAL A 34 0.44 -8.31 -5.59
C VAL A 34 1.45 -9.28 -6.18
N PHE A 35 1.23 -10.60 -6.03
CA PHE A 35 2.13 -11.61 -6.59
C PHE A 35 1.85 -11.86 -8.08
N PRO A 36 2.86 -12.30 -8.86
CA PRO A 36 2.65 -12.74 -10.23
C PRO A 36 1.60 -13.85 -10.32
N GLU A 37 0.65 -13.71 -11.23
CA GLU A 37 -0.48 -14.65 -11.39
C GLU A 37 -0.06 -16.11 -11.58
N LYS A 38 1.10 -16.32 -12.21
CA LYS A 38 1.64 -17.66 -12.50
C LYS A 38 2.20 -18.37 -11.28
N VAL A 39 2.51 -17.64 -10.22
CA VAL A 39 3.04 -18.21 -8.95
C VAL A 39 1.92 -18.72 -8.08
N ILE A 40 0.75 -18.10 -8.18
CA ILE A 40 -0.38 -18.42 -7.32
C ILE A 40 -1.21 -19.49 -8.02
N PRO A 41 -1.25 -20.71 -7.48
CA PRO A 41 -2.12 -21.75 -8.04
C PRO A 41 -3.57 -21.24 -8.12
N ARG A 42 -4.25 -21.43 -9.25
CA ARG A 42 -5.64 -20.99 -9.45
C ARG A 42 -6.60 -21.51 -8.37
N VAL A 43 -6.23 -22.62 -7.71
CA VAL A 43 -6.97 -23.17 -6.57
C VAL A 43 -6.87 -22.29 -5.32
N ILE A 44 -5.78 -21.51 -5.17
CA ILE A 44 -5.59 -20.56 -4.06
C ILE A 44 -6.31 -19.25 -4.36
N LEU A 45 -6.33 -18.83 -5.64
CA LEU A 45 -7.19 -17.76 -6.11
C LEU A 45 -8.63 -18.30 -6.18
N ARG A 46 -9.26 -18.42 -5.01
CA ARG A 46 -10.63 -18.91 -4.94
C ARG A 46 -11.54 -18.00 -5.76
N PRO A 47 -12.35 -18.54 -6.68
CA PRO A 47 -13.30 -17.72 -7.44
C PRO A 47 -14.22 -16.87 -6.57
N GLU A 48 -14.51 -17.35 -5.36
CA GLU A 48 -15.34 -16.64 -4.37
C GLU A 48 -14.72 -15.32 -3.90
N TRP A 49 -13.39 -15.17 -3.92
CA TRP A 49 -12.72 -13.92 -3.52
C TRP A 49 -13.00 -12.77 -4.48
N PHE A 50 -13.16 -13.09 -5.76
CA PHE A 50 -13.41 -12.11 -6.81
C PHE A 50 -14.88 -12.04 -7.21
N LYS A 51 -15.75 -12.73 -6.48
CA LYS A 51 -17.18 -12.72 -6.75
C LYS A 51 -17.76 -11.33 -6.48
N PRO A 52 -18.54 -10.78 -7.43
CA PRO A 52 -19.22 -9.52 -7.21
C PRO A 52 -20.13 -9.57 -5.99
N GLU A 53 -20.03 -8.55 -5.15
CA GLU A 53 -21.02 -8.29 -4.08
C GLU A 53 -21.86 -7.10 -4.53
N ASP A 54 -22.96 -7.40 -5.20
CA ASP A 54 -23.82 -6.40 -5.83
C ASP A 54 -25.07 -6.11 -5.00
N ASN A 55 -25.56 -4.88 -5.13
CA ASN A 55 -26.89 -4.51 -4.72
C ASN A 55 -27.94 -5.10 -5.70
N PRO A 56 -29.22 -5.16 -5.32
CA PRO A 56 -30.26 -5.69 -6.21
C PRO A 56 -30.39 -4.97 -7.57
N ASP A 57 -29.96 -3.71 -7.66
CA ASP A 57 -29.91 -2.93 -8.91
C ASP A 57 -28.65 -3.22 -9.76
N GLY A 58 -27.74 -4.03 -9.27
CA GLY A 58 -26.49 -4.42 -9.92
C GLY A 58 -25.32 -3.46 -9.68
N SER A 59 -25.52 -2.39 -8.92
CA SER A 59 -24.43 -1.55 -8.45
C SER A 59 -23.57 -2.29 -7.43
N ALA A 60 -22.28 -1.97 -7.36
CA ALA A 60 -21.38 -2.63 -6.42
C ALA A 60 -21.67 -2.22 -4.97
N ARG A 61 -21.78 -3.21 -4.09
CA ARG A 61 -22.06 -3.01 -2.66
C ARG A 61 -20.85 -2.51 -1.91
N PHE A 62 -19.66 -3.06 -2.18
CA PHE A 62 -18.39 -2.69 -1.57
C PHE A 62 -17.38 -2.35 -2.64
N VAL A 63 -16.68 -1.23 -2.49
CA VAL A 63 -15.65 -0.77 -3.44
C VAL A 63 -14.50 -0.08 -2.70
N PRO A 64 -13.36 0.18 -3.36
CA PRO A 64 -12.26 0.94 -2.76
C PRO A 64 -12.72 2.28 -2.20
N TYR A 65 -12.23 2.61 -1.01
CA TYR A 65 -12.64 3.83 -0.28
C TYR A 65 -12.44 5.11 -1.10
N GLY A 66 -11.30 5.26 -1.80
CA GLY A 66 -11.05 6.43 -2.66
C GLY A 66 -12.10 6.60 -3.75
N LEU A 67 -12.61 5.48 -4.32
CA LEU A 67 -13.67 5.53 -5.32
C LEU A 67 -15.01 5.97 -4.71
N ARG A 68 -15.29 5.58 -3.45
CA ARG A 68 -16.47 6.07 -2.70
C ARG A 68 -16.42 7.57 -2.45
N LYS A 69 -15.23 8.14 -2.23
CA LYS A 69 -15.06 9.60 -2.11
C LYS A 69 -15.41 10.31 -3.44
N VAL A 70 -14.95 9.78 -4.56
CA VAL A 70 -15.31 10.28 -5.90
C VAL A 70 -16.81 10.16 -6.12
N GLU A 71 -17.41 9.01 -5.86
CA GLU A 71 -18.86 8.81 -5.95
C GLU A 71 -19.62 9.83 -5.10
N ALA A 72 -19.26 10.01 -3.84
CA ALA A 72 -19.90 10.96 -2.93
C ALA A 72 -19.85 12.39 -3.44
N LEU A 73 -18.73 12.78 -4.07
CA LEU A 73 -18.56 14.09 -4.69
C LEU A 73 -19.47 14.23 -5.92
N LEU A 74 -19.50 13.25 -6.80
CA LEU A 74 -20.29 13.29 -8.04
C LEU A 74 -21.81 13.30 -7.76
N ARG A 75 -22.29 12.49 -6.81
CA ARG A 75 -23.71 12.41 -6.41
C ARG A 75 -24.25 13.69 -5.77
N ARG A 76 -23.42 14.66 -5.44
CA ARG A 76 -23.87 16.01 -5.03
C ARG A 76 -24.23 16.91 -6.21
N HIS A 77 -23.78 16.55 -7.42
CA HIS A 77 -23.84 17.42 -8.59
C HIS A 77 -24.52 16.79 -9.81
N PHE A 78 -24.64 15.47 -9.81
CA PHE A 78 -25.35 14.70 -10.83
C PHE A 78 -26.52 13.98 -10.20
N ALA A 79 -27.55 13.69 -10.99
CA ALA A 79 -28.67 12.89 -10.52
C ALA A 79 -28.22 11.47 -10.10
N GLU A 80 -28.94 10.85 -9.21
CA GLU A 80 -28.57 9.56 -8.63
C GLU A 80 -28.49 8.46 -9.71
N GLU A 81 -29.40 8.49 -10.68
CA GLU A 81 -29.45 7.59 -11.83
C GLU A 81 -28.36 7.84 -12.88
N ASP A 82 -27.72 9.01 -12.85
CA ASP A 82 -26.64 9.38 -13.76
C ASP A 82 -25.28 8.83 -13.33
N VAL A 83 -25.13 8.34 -12.08
CA VAL A 83 -23.86 7.86 -11.53
C VAL A 83 -24.01 6.46 -10.96
N VAL A 84 -23.27 5.51 -11.48
CA VAL A 84 -23.20 4.15 -10.96
C VAL A 84 -21.77 3.75 -10.62
N VAL A 85 -21.60 3.05 -9.52
CA VAL A 85 -20.35 2.30 -9.24
C VAL A 85 -20.66 0.82 -9.43
N CYS A 86 -19.95 0.14 -10.30
CA CYS A 86 -20.21 -1.27 -10.57
C CYS A 86 -18.94 -2.12 -10.50
N HIS A 87 -19.11 -3.39 -10.21
CA HIS A 87 -18.06 -4.39 -10.35
C HIS A 87 -17.66 -4.50 -11.83
N PRO A 88 -16.37 -4.71 -12.17
CA PRO A 88 -15.93 -4.78 -13.56
C PRO A 88 -16.63 -5.86 -14.39
N ASP A 89 -17.14 -6.92 -13.76
CA ASP A 89 -17.95 -7.94 -14.43
C ASP A 89 -19.31 -7.43 -14.91
N ASN A 90 -19.78 -6.31 -14.35
CA ASN A 90 -21.06 -5.69 -14.69
C ASN A 90 -20.91 -4.47 -15.62
N LEU A 91 -19.70 -4.17 -16.12
CA LEU A 91 -19.47 -3.03 -17.00
C LEU A 91 -20.40 -3.06 -18.24
N GLU A 92 -20.56 -4.22 -18.87
CA GLU A 92 -21.43 -4.37 -20.06
C GLU A 92 -22.91 -4.07 -19.78
N ARG A 93 -23.35 -4.14 -18.52
CA ARG A 93 -24.70 -3.80 -18.09
C ARG A 93 -24.94 -2.30 -18.01
N PHE A 94 -23.89 -1.52 -17.65
CA PHE A 94 -24.03 -0.10 -17.36
C PHE A 94 -23.38 0.81 -18.40
N VAL A 95 -22.43 0.29 -19.19
CA VAL A 95 -21.79 1.02 -20.28
C VAL A 95 -22.58 0.80 -21.57
N GLY A 96 -23.04 1.88 -22.17
CA GLY A 96 -23.86 1.85 -23.37
C GLY A 96 -23.75 3.15 -24.20
N PRO A 97 -24.63 3.34 -25.21
CA PRO A 97 -24.58 4.51 -26.08
C PRO A 97 -24.72 5.86 -25.37
N LYS A 98 -25.33 5.88 -24.19
CA LYS A 98 -25.51 7.11 -23.39
C LYS A 98 -24.37 7.36 -22.40
N THR A 99 -23.46 6.42 -22.22
CA THR A 99 -22.33 6.58 -21.32
C THR A 99 -21.36 7.63 -21.88
N LYS A 100 -21.06 8.63 -21.07
CA LYS A 100 -20.14 9.71 -21.41
C LYS A 100 -18.75 9.47 -20.86
N VAL A 101 -18.69 8.95 -19.62
CA VAL A 101 -17.44 8.82 -18.86
C VAL A 101 -17.39 7.50 -18.12
N VAL A 102 -16.25 6.84 -18.17
CA VAL A 102 -15.89 5.74 -17.27
C VAL A 102 -14.71 6.15 -16.42
N GLY A 103 -14.93 6.23 -15.10
CA GLY A 103 -13.87 6.49 -14.12
C GLY A 103 -13.33 5.19 -13.53
N ILE A 104 -12.04 4.99 -13.61
CA ILE A 104 -11.34 3.82 -13.08
C ILE A 104 -10.40 4.27 -11.97
N THR A 105 -10.36 3.54 -10.86
CA THR A 105 -9.31 3.69 -9.85
C THR A 105 -8.47 2.43 -9.79
N SER A 106 -7.16 2.56 -9.53
CA SER A 106 -6.32 1.42 -9.20
C SER A 106 -5.15 1.84 -8.32
N MET A 107 -4.73 0.93 -7.43
CA MET A 107 -3.58 1.11 -6.55
C MET A 107 -2.28 0.62 -7.19
N ASP A 108 -2.33 -0.49 -7.94
CA ASP A 108 -1.13 -1.12 -8.49
C ASP A 108 -1.36 -1.72 -9.89
N PRO A 109 -1.82 -0.89 -10.86
CA PRO A 109 -2.26 -1.36 -12.18
C PRO A 109 -1.16 -2.01 -13.02
N MET A 110 0.10 -1.74 -12.73
CA MET A 110 1.25 -2.29 -13.47
C MET A 110 2.18 -3.13 -12.58
N GLY A 111 1.83 -3.37 -11.33
CA GLY A 111 2.69 -4.12 -10.39
C GLY A 111 3.98 -3.38 -10.03
N LEU A 112 3.95 -2.04 -9.96
CA LEU A 112 5.13 -1.21 -9.68
C LEU A 112 5.19 -0.67 -8.24
N ALA A 113 4.27 -1.11 -7.35
CA ALA A 113 4.33 -0.78 -5.95
C ALA A 113 5.42 -1.58 -5.20
N TYR A 114 5.80 -1.13 -3.99
CA TYR A 114 6.88 -1.73 -3.18
C TYR A 114 6.78 -3.24 -3.06
N VAL A 115 5.61 -3.74 -2.68
CA VAL A 115 5.40 -5.17 -2.43
C VAL A 115 5.47 -5.94 -3.73
N SER A 116 4.75 -5.50 -4.76
CA SER A 116 4.70 -6.17 -6.07
C SER A 116 6.08 -6.27 -6.72
N VAL A 117 6.82 -5.16 -6.77
CA VAL A 117 8.18 -5.16 -7.36
C VAL A 117 9.13 -6.03 -6.56
N THR A 118 9.13 -5.91 -5.23
CA THR A 118 10.04 -6.68 -4.38
C THR A 118 9.83 -8.18 -4.59
N TYR A 119 8.60 -8.64 -4.41
CA TYR A 119 8.34 -10.09 -4.44
C TYR A 119 8.35 -10.65 -5.85
N SER A 120 7.89 -9.91 -6.86
CA SER A 120 8.03 -10.34 -8.25
C SER A 120 9.51 -10.47 -8.66
N SER A 121 10.36 -9.54 -8.23
CA SER A 121 11.80 -9.60 -8.50
C SER A 121 12.46 -10.78 -7.80
N ILE A 122 12.15 -11.02 -6.52
CA ILE A 122 12.70 -12.14 -5.75
C ILE A 122 12.23 -13.47 -6.32
N ILE A 123 10.94 -13.61 -6.61
CA ILE A 123 10.36 -14.84 -7.16
C ILE A 123 10.83 -15.07 -8.60
N ALA A 124 11.11 -14.02 -9.36
CA ALA A 124 11.59 -14.05 -10.74
C ALA A 124 10.73 -14.93 -11.69
N VAL A 125 9.43 -14.99 -11.46
CA VAL A 125 8.47 -15.61 -12.37
C VAL A 125 7.90 -14.54 -13.26
N PRO A 126 8.04 -14.61 -14.59
CA PRO A 126 7.48 -13.61 -15.48
C PRO A 126 5.95 -13.69 -15.48
N GLY A 127 5.33 -12.53 -15.47
CA GLY A 127 3.88 -12.37 -15.52
C GLY A 127 3.45 -11.10 -14.79
N ASP A 128 2.25 -10.65 -15.10
CA ASP A 128 1.66 -9.53 -14.37
C ASP A 128 1.29 -9.97 -12.96
N SER A 129 1.26 -9.04 -12.04
CA SER A 129 0.59 -9.25 -10.75
C SER A 129 -0.90 -9.56 -11.00
N VAL A 130 -1.55 -10.20 -10.04
CA VAL A 130 -2.99 -10.45 -10.15
C VAL A 130 -3.75 -9.13 -10.33
N ASP A 131 -3.39 -8.08 -9.58
CA ASP A 131 -3.98 -6.74 -9.72
C ASP A 131 -3.74 -6.13 -11.10
N GLY A 132 -2.52 -6.24 -11.63
CA GLY A 132 -2.21 -5.77 -12.99
C GLY A 132 -2.99 -6.50 -14.07
N LEU A 133 -3.16 -7.83 -13.93
CA LEU A 133 -4.00 -8.61 -14.83
C LEU A 133 -5.47 -8.18 -14.77
N GLU A 134 -6.01 -7.99 -13.55
CA GLU A 134 -7.39 -7.57 -13.37
C GLU A 134 -7.61 -6.12 -13.86
N PHE A 135 -6.63 -5.23 -13.68
CA PHE A 135 -6.68 -3.89 -14.26
C PHE A 135 -6.72 -3.93 -15.80
N ARG A 136 -5.88 -4.76 -16.43
CA ARG A 136 -5.91 -4.95 -17.89
C ARG A 136 -7.27 -5.43 -18.37
N ARG A 137 -7.91 -6.37 -17.68
CA ARG A 137 -9.27 -6.83 -17.99
C ARG A 137 -10.30 -5.70 -17.95
N VAL A 138 -10.15 -4.73 -17.06
CA VAL A 138 -11.03 -3.56 -17.00
C VAL A 138 -10.85 -2.69 -18.24
N VAL A 139 -9.63 -2.26 -18.54
CA VAL A 139 -9.38 -1.35 -19.68
C VAL A 139 -9.59 -2.00 -21.05
N GLU A 140 -9.47 -3.32 -21.13
CA GLU A 140 -9.73 -4.11 -22.34
C GLU A 140 -11.19 -4.58 -22.45
N ASN A 141 -12.07 -4.17 -21.54
CA ASN A 141 -13.47 -4.60 -21.56
C ASN A 141 -14.15 -4.26 -22.90
N PRO A 142 -14.87 -5.22 -23.54
CA PRO A 142 -15.50 -5.01 -24.84
C PRO A 142 -16.47 -3.83 -24.89
N ALA A 143 -17.16 -3.51 -23.79
CA ALA A 143 -18.10 -2.39 -23.74
C ALA A 143 -17.39 -1.03 -23.90
N LEU A 144 -16.19 -0.87 -23.33
CA LEU A 144 -15.38 0.33 -23.47
C LEU A 144 -14.96 0.54 -24.93
N ARG A 145 -14.53 -0.52 -25.60
CA ARG A 145 -14.14 -0.48 -27.02
C ARG A 145 -15.33 -0.23 -27.95
N LYS A 146 -16.50 -0.79 -27.60
CA LYS A 146 -17.70 -0.70 -28.44
C LYS A 146 -18.36 0.67 -28.40
N TYR A 147 -18.43 1.28 -27.23
CA TYR A 147 -19.19 2.51 -27.04
C TYR A 147 -18.30 3.75 -26.90
N ASP A 148 -17.00 3.55 -26.76
CA ASP A 148 -15.94 4.57 -26.74
C ASP A 148 -16.24 5.76 -25.80
N PRO A 149 -16.61 5.49 -24.51
CA PRO A 149 -16.76 6.56 -23.55
C PRO A 149 -15.40 7.12 -23.16
N LEU A 150 -15.35 8.38 -22.73
CA LEU A 150 -14.11 8.96 -22.19
C LEU A 150 -13.66 8.22 -20.94
N VAL A 151 -12.41 7.75 -20.91
CA VAL A 151 -11.85 6.98 -19.79
C VAL A 151 -10.93 7.84 -18.92
N ILE A 152 -11.28 7.96 -17.66
CA ILE A 152 -10.49 8.67 -16.64
C ILE A 152 -9.88 7.66 -15.69
N LEU A 153 -8.56 7.64 -15.56
CA LEU A 153 -7.84 6.83 -14.56
C LEU A 153 -7.34 7.69 -13.41
N GLY A 154 -7.70 7.30 -12.20
CA GLY A 154 -7.20 7.88 -10.95
C GLY A 154 -6.72 6.82 -9.97
N GLY A 155 -6.50 7.23 -8.73
CA GLY A 155 -6.01 6.37 -7.66
C GLY A 155 -4.48 6.43 -7.52
N ALA A 156 -3.97 5.79 -6.46
CA ALA A 156 -2.57 5.86 -6.09
C ALA A 156 -1.61 5.28 -7.14
N GLY A 157 -2.11 4.38 -8.01
CA GLY A 157 -1.33 3.72 -9.06
C GLY A 157 -1.42 4.36 -10.45
N ALA A 158 -2.19 5.43 -10.66
CA ALA A 158 -2.38 6.02 -11.98
C ALA A 158 -1.06 6.39 -12.68
N TRP A 159 -0.06 6.85 -11.93
CA TRP A 159 1.29 7.16 -12.41
C TRP A 159 1.99 5.98 -13.08
N GLN A 160 1.69 4.75 -12.63
CA GLN A 160 2.34 3.54 -13.13
C GLN A 160 2.03 3.29 -14.61
N VAL A 161 0.79 3.57 -15.04
CA VAL A 161 0.38 3.40 -16.44
C VAL A 161 1.10 4.40 -17.35
N ARG A 162 1.30 5.63 -16.88
CA ARG A 162 2.13 6.63 -17.56
C ARG A 162 3.59 6.18 -17.63
N HIS A 163 4.16 5.75 -16.49
CA HIS A 163 5.54 5.28 -16.40
C HIS A 163 5.81 4.10 -17.34
N ALA A 164 4.84 3.20 -17.48
CA ALA A 164 4.91 2.07 -18.40
C ALA A 164 4.64 2.42 -19.89
N GLY A 165 4.34 3.68 -20.20
CA GLY A 165 4.00 4.12 -21.57
C GLY A 165 2.75 3.45 -22.14
N LYS A 166 1.77 3.10 -21.28
CA LYS A 166 0.56 2.34 -21.67
C LYS A 166 -0.71 3.17 -21.75
N VAL A 167 -0.66 4.47 -21.50
CA VAL A 167 -1.84 5.35 -21.45
C VAL A 167 -2.69 5.22 -22.72
N GLU A 168 -2.09 5.42 -23.88
CA GLU A 168 -2.79 5.33 -25.18
C GLU A 168 -3.20 3.90 -25.52
N ALA A 169 -2.32 2.92 -25.26
CA ALA A 169 -2.60 1.51 -25.54
C ALA A 169 -3.79 0.96 -24.73
N TYR A 170 -4.05 1.53 -23.55
CA TYR A 170 -5.18 1.19 -22.70
C TYR A 170 -6.40 2.09 -22.91
N GLY A 171 -6.36 3.01 -23.87
CA GLY A 171 -7.47 3.92 -24.19
C GLY A 171 -7.82 4.85 -23.04
N ILE A 172 -6.82 5.29 -22.27
CA ILE A 172 -7.02 6.21 -21.15
C ILE A 172 -6.88 7.64 -21.67
N ASP A 173 -7.93 8.45 -21.51
CA ASP A 173 -7.99 9.82 -22.01
C ASP A 173 -7.40 10.82 -21.04
N VAL A 174 -7.64 10.62 -19.72
CA VAL A 174 -7.22 11.53 -18.67
C VAL A 174 -6.64 10.75 -17.49
N LEU A 175 -5.45 11.15 -17.03
CA LEU A 175 -4.87 10.70 -15.76
C LEU A 175 -5.12 11.74 -14.68
N VAL A 176 -5.58 11.28 -13.52
CA VAL A 176 -5.77 12.14 -12.32
C VAL A 176 -4.81 11.70 -11.23
N HIS A 177 -3.90 12.58 -10.86
CA HIS A 177 -2.87 12.36 -9.85
C HIS A 177 -3.17 13.10 -8.55
N GLY A 178 -2.79 12.55 -7.41
CA GLY A 178 -2.90 13.21 -6.10
C GLY A 178 -4.32 13.22 -5.53
N GLU A 179 -4.61 14.20 -4.67
CA GLU A 179 -5.90 14.33 -3.99
C GLU A 179 -6.95 14.94 -4.94
N GLY A 180 -8.04 14.21 -5.19
CA GLY A 180 -9.00 14.53 -6.25
C GLY A 180 -10.16 15.43 -5.84
N GLU A 181 -10.42 15.66 -4.55
CA GLU A 181 -11.65 16.29 -4.06
C GLU A 181 -11.91 17.69 -4.63
N LEU A 182 -10.87 18.44 -4.97
CA LEU A 182 -11.01 19.78 -5.56
C LEU A 182 -11.03 19.80 -7.08
N THR A 183 -10.58 18.73 -7.75
CA THR A 183 -10.35 18.72 -9.20
C THR A 183 -11.26 17.77 -9.95
N VAL A 184 -11.55 16.60 -9.38
CA VAL A 184 -12.27 15.51 -10.06
C VAL A 184 -13.66 15.95 -10.54
N LEU A 185 -14.37 16.76 -9.76
CA LEU A 185 -15.70 17.22 -10.14
C LEU A 185 -15.70 18.03 -11.45
N ASP A 186 -14.74 18.95 -11.61
CA ASP A 186 -14.61 19.76 -12.82
C ASP A 186 -14.25 18.89 -14.03
N VAL A 187 -13.34 17.92 -13.84
CA VAL A 187 -12.97 16.96 -14.88
C VAL A 187 -14.20 16.18 -15.36
N PHE A 188 -15.02 15.63 -14.45
CA PHE A 188 -16.21 14.88 -14.82
C PHE A 188 -17.30 15.75 -15.44
N LYS A 189 -17.49 17.00 -14.98
CA LYS A 189 -18.44 17.94 -15.59
C LYS A 189 -18.05 18.25 -17.04
N LYS A 190 -16.80 18.58 -17.29
CA LYS A 190 -16.28 18.83 -18.64
C LYS A 190 -16.39 17.60 -19.55
N ALA A 191 -16.02 16.42 -19.01
CA ALA A 191 -16.15 15.16 -19.73
C ALA A 191 -17.59 14.88 -20.16
N VAL A 192 -18.56 15.06 -19.26
CA VAL A 192 -19.99 14.88 -19.55
C VAL A 192 -20.50 15.90 -20.57
N ALA A 193 -19.99 17.13 -20.52
CA ALA A 193 -20.33 18.21 -21.46
C ALA A 193 -19.65 18.05 -22.84
N GLY A 194 -18.68 17.13 -22.97
CA GLY A 194 -17.89 16.97 -24.18
C GLY A 194 -16.88 18.10 -24.41
N GLU A 195 -16.49 18.79 -23.32
CA GLU A 195 -15.49 19.84 -23.35
C GLU A 195 -14.07 19.26 -23.40
N PRO A 196 -13.10 19.97 -23.99
CA PRO A 196 -11.70 19.54 -24.01
C PRO A 196 -11.13 19.36 -22.60
N LEU A 197 -10.39 18.28 -22.40
CA LEU A 197 -9.70 17.96 -21.15
C LEU A 197 -8.20 17.83 -21.37
N PRO A 198 -7.37 18.22 -20.39
CA PRO A 198 -5.96 17.93 -20.41
C PRO A 198 -5.73 16.43 -20.25
N LYS A 199 -4.64 15.90 -20.79
CA LYS A 199 -4.26 14.49 -20.65
C LYS A 199 -3.95 14.11 -19.21
N GLU A 200 -3.44 15.06 -18.40
CA GLU A 200 -3.12 14.87 -16.99
C GLU A 200 -3.68 16.01 -16.14
N VAL A 201 -4.22 15.65 -14.97
CA VAL A 201 -4.72 16.57 -13.97
C VAL A 201 -4.04 16.26 -12.65
N HIS A 202 -3.49 17.27 -12.01
CA HIS A 202 -2.85 17.13 -10.70
C HIS A 202 -3.72 17.75 -9.62
N GLY A 203 -4.11 16.92 -8.65
CA GLY A 203 -4.80 17.35 -7.45
C GLY A 203 -3.87 18.16 -6.52
N SER A 204 -4.46 18.97 -5.70
CA SER A 204 -3.78 19.78 -4.70
C SER A 204 -4.08 19.28 -3.28
N LYS A 205 -3.34 19.81 -2.30
CA LYS A 205 -3.61 19.52 -0.87
C LYS A 205 -5.02 19.99 -0.51
N VAL A 206 -5.85 19.07 -0.04
CA VAL A 206 -7.26 19.30 0.23
C VAL A 206 -7.46 19.77 1.67
N PRO A 207 -8.10 20.95 1.90
CA PRO A 207 -8.56 21.32 3.23
C PRO A 207 -9.66 20.36 3.72
N ILE A 208 -9.72 20.17 5.05
CA ILE A 208 -10.60 19.15 5.66
C ILE A 208 -12.09 19.37 5.35
N GLU A 209 -12.52 20.60 5.20
CA GLU A 209 -13.89 20.98 4.88
C GLU A 209 -14.38 20.51 3.50
N PHE A 210 -13.44 20.19 2.59
CA PHE A 210 -13.76 19.65 1.26
C PHE A 210 -13.78 18.12 1.22
N ILE A 211 -13.36 17.44 2.30
CA ILE A 211 -13.44 16.00 2.40
C ILE A 211 -14.86 15.58 2.79
N SER A 212 -15.58 15.01 1.84
CA SER A 212 -16.96 14.58 2.07
C SER A 212 -17.02 13.18 2.68
N PRO A 213 -17.96 12.89 3.60
CA PRO A 213 -18.24 11.52 4.00
C PRO A 213 -18.71 10.68 2.81
N ILE A 214 -18.38 9.39 2.81
CA ILE A 214 -18.88 8.43 1.83
C ILE A 214 -20.40 8.26 1.98
N VAL A 215 -21.09 7.96 0.86
CA VAL A 215 -22.54 7.75 0.83
C VAL A 215 -22.93 6.28 0.66
N ASN A 216 -22.00 5.44 0.21
CA ASN A 216 -22.12 4.00 0.09
C ASN A 216 -20.87 3.32 0.67
N ALA A 217 -20.96 2.03 0.99
CA ALA A 217 -19.96 1.31 1.77
C ALA A 217 -18.64 1.08 1.03
N ALA A 218 -17.56 1.21 1.77
CA ALA A 218 -16.23 0.85 1.34
C ALA A 218 -15.90 -0.63 1.63
N SER A 219 -15.01 -1.23 0.82
CA SER A 219 -14.44 -2.55 1.10
C SER A 219 -13.80 -2.56 2.50
N TYR A 220 -13.94 -3.65 3.23
CA TYR A 220 -13.46 -3.83 4.62
C TYR A 220 -14.03 -2.84 5.65
N GLY A 221 -15.05 -2.02 5.29
CA GLY A 221 -15.53 -0.97 6.17
C GLY A 221 -14.50 0.15 6.41
N VAL A 222 -13.69 0.46 5.41
CA VAL A 222 -12.66 1.50 5.52
C VAL A 222 -13.27 2.85 5.84
N VAL A 223 -12.70 3.52 6.84
CA VAL A 223 -12.95 4.92 7.19
C VAL A 223 -11.62 5.64 7.39
N GLU A 224 -11.48 6.82 6.82
CA GLU A 224 -10.31 7.67 7.01
C GLU A 224 -10.43 8.41 8.35
N ILE A 225 -9.42 8.28 9.22
CA ILE A 225 -9.40 8.97 10.52
C ILE A 225 -8.39 10.10 10.54
N THR A 226 -7.29 9.97 9.81
CA THR A 226 -6.29 11.02 9.60
C THR A 226 -5.84 11.03 8.15
N ARG A 227 -5.40 12.17 7.66
CA ARG A 227 -4.77 12.33 6.35
C ARG A 227 -3.45 13.08 6.47
N GLY A 228 -2.43 12.57 5.79
CA GLY A 228 -1.08 13.14 5.81
C GLY A 228 -0.33 12.87 7.10
N CYS A 229 1.00 12.78 7.01
CA CYS A 229 1.85 12.44 8.14
C CYS A 229 2.68 13.66 8.61
N GLY A 230 3.38 14.33 7.70
CA GLY A 230 4.21 15.50 8.02
C GLY A 230 5.59 15.18 8.60
N ARG A 231 5.99 13.90 8.73
CA ARG A 231 7.31 13.52 9.27
C ARG A 231 8.47 13.71 8.29
N GLY A 232 8.18 13.99 7.01
CA GLY A 232 9.20 14.38 6.03
C GLY A 232 10.02 13.23 5.43
N CYS A 233 9.57 11.98 5.54
CA CYS A 233 10.24 10.84 4.87
C CYS A 233 10.23 11.03 3.36
N GLN A 234 11.42 11.04 2.73
CA GLN A 234 11.55 11.45 1.33
C GLN A 234 11.07 10.39 0.33
N PHE A 235 10.98 9.14 0.74
CA PHE A 235 10.50 8.03 -0.08
C PHE A 235 8.97 7.85 -0.05
N CYS A 236 8.28 8.58 0.82
CA CYS A 236 6.89 8.35 1.18
C CYS A 236 5.97 9.45 0.62
N SER A 237 4.87 9.06 -0.04
CA SER A 237 3.87 9.97 -0.60
C SER A 237 3.03 10.71 0.47
N PRO A 238 2.51 10.06 1.53
CA PRO A 238 1.68 10.70 2.54
C PRO A 238 2.33 11.90 3.25
N THR A 239 3.66 11.94 3.31
CA THR A 239 4.36 13.09 3.93
C THR A 239 4.15 14.40 3.18
N ASN A 240 3.77 14.33 1.90
CA ASN A 240 3.51 15.50 1.07
C ASN A 240 2.09 16.06 1.24
N ARG A 241 1.17 15.30 1.88
CA ARG A 241 -0.20 15.72 2.18
C ARG A 241 -0.24 16.60 3.42
N ARG A 242 -1.27 17.45 3.51
CA ARG A 242 -1.51 18.23 4.72
C ARG A 242 -1.98 17.30 5.84
N ARG A 243 -1.28 17.36 7.01
CA ARG A 243 -1.67 16.57 8.19
C ARG A 243 -2.90 17.17 8.85
N HIS A 244 -3.93 16.37 9.04
CA HIS A 244 -5.11 16.69 9.84
C HIS A 244 -5.86 15.42 10.26
N SER A 245 -6.65 15.54 11.32
CA SER A 245 -7.57 14.49 11.78
C SER A 245 -8.98 14.81 11.31
N LEU A 246 -9.74 13.81 10.87
CA LEU A 246 -11.13 13.99 10.54
C LEU A 246 -11.96 14.12 11.82
N PRO A 247 -12.98 15.00 11.82
CA PRO A 247 -13.86 15.15 12.98
C PRO A 247 -14.61 13.85 13.30
N LEU A 248 -14.75 13.51 14.58
CA LEU A 248 -15.45 12.32 15.03
C LEU A 248 -16.87 12.15 14.42
N PRO A 249 -17.72 13.21 14.30
CA PRO A 249 -19.02 13.07 13.64
C PRO A 249 -18.92 12.68 12.16
N HIS A 250 -17.87 13.10 11.45
CA HIS A 250 -17.61 12.69 10.06
C HIS A 250 -17.30 11.19 10.01
N ILE A 251 -16.38 10.74 10.88
CA ILE A 251 -15.98 9.33 10.98
C ILE A 251 -17.19 8.45 11.29
N LEU A 252 -18.00 8.81 12.29
CA LEU A 252 -19.18 8.04 12.69
C LEU A 252 -20.19 7.93 11.54
N LYS A 253 -20.40 8.98 10.76
CA LYS A 253 -21.28 8.92 9.57
C LYS A 253 -20.80 7.90 8.55
N GLU A 254 -19.51 7.78 8.34
CA GLU A 254 -18.93 6.77 7.44
C GLU A 254 -19.01 5.36 8.04
N VAL A 255 -18.81 5.22 9.35
CA VAL A 255 -19.03 3.95 10.08
C VAL A 255 -20.47 3.47 9.90
N GLU A 256 -21.45 4.33 10.18
CA GLU A 256 -22.86 4.00 10.01
C GLU A 256 -23.21 3.61 8.55
N THR A 257 -22.59 4.27 7.57
CA THR A 257 -22.76 3.96 6.15
C THR A 257 -22.26 2.55 5.83
N ASN A 258 -21.09 2.17 6.33
CA ASN A 258 -20.53 0.84 6.17
C ASN A 258 -21.40 -0.24 6.85
N ILE A 259 -21.81 0.00 8.10
CA ILE A 259 -22.61 -0.95 8.88
C ILE A 259 -23.99 -1.16 8.24
N ARG A 260 -24.65 -0.08 7.79
CA ARG A 260 -25.95 -0.16 7.09
C ARG A 260 -25.89 -1.03 5.84
N ALA A 261 -24.76 -1.06 5.15
CA ALA A 261 -24.53 -1.94 4.01
C ALA A 261 -24.18 -3.38 4.40
N GLY A 262 -24.06 -3.69 5.70
CA GLY A 262 -23.79 -5.04 6.21
C GLY A 262 -22.30 -5.36 6.42
N SER A 263 -21.43 -4.36 6.47
CA SER A 263 -20.10 -4.56 7.05
C SER A 263 -20.25 -4.80 8.56
N ASP A 264 -19.47 -5.68 9.14
CA ASP A 264 -19.37 -5.86 10.59
C ASP A 264 -17.98 -5.44 11.11
N SER A 265 -17.11 -5.04 10.20
CA SER A 265 -15.74 -4.60 10.48
C SER A 265 -15.57 -3.15 10.06
N ILE A 266 -14.79 -2.40 10.83
CA ILE A 266 -14.33 -1.05 10.50
C ILE A 266 -12.80 -1.07 10.43
N PHE A 267 -12.25 -0.54 9.34
CA PHE A 267 -10.83 -0.44 9.12
C PHE A 267 -10.41 1.03 9.15
N PHE A 268 -9.64 1.42 10.16
CA PHE A 268 -9.13 2.78 10.28
C PHE A 268 -7.99 3.02 9.29
N ALA A 269 -8.26 3.79 8.24
CA ALA A 269 -7.26 4.27 7.30
C ALA A 269 -6.56 5.50 7.89
N THR A 270 -5.28 5.36 8.15
CA THR A 270 -4.41 6.39 8.73
C THR A 270 -2.96 6.09 8.35
N GLU A 271 -2.13 7.09 8.27
CA GLU A 271 -0.67 6.91 8.17
C GLU A 271 -0.03 6.60 9.53
N ASP A 272 -0.73 6.89 10.62
CA ASP A 272 -0.30 6.63 11.98
C ASP A 272 -1.47 6.95 12.93
N LEU A 273 -1.98 5.96 13.65
CA LEU A 273 -3.09 6.14 14.61
C LEU A 273 -2.77 7.23 15.64
N PHE A 274 -1.52 7.31 16.08
CA PHE A 274 -1.08 8.29 17.09
C PHE A 274 -1.06 9.73 16.56
N LEU A 275 -1.33 9.95 15.26
CA LEU A 275 -1.55 11.30 14.71
C LEU A 275 -2.98 11.81 14.93
N TYR A 276 -3.91 10.97 15.40
CA TYR A 276 -5.28 11.41 15.64
C TYR A 276 -5.35 12.44 16.76
N GLU A 277 -5.74 13.68 16.40
CA GLU A 277 -5.75 14.84 17.29
C GLU A 277 -4.46 15.05 18.09
N CYS A 278 -3.31 14.64 17.52
CA CYS A 278 -2.01 14.76 18.18
C CYS A 278 -1.56 16.23 18.32
N GLY A 279 -0.68 16.46 19.26
CA GLY A 279 -0.03 17.76 19.45
C GLY A 279 0.85 18.19 18.28
N PRO A 280 1.27 19.48 18.24
CA PRO A 280 2.02 20.05 17.12
C PRO A 280 3.40 19.39 16.91
N LYS A 281 3.98 18.84 17.96
CA LYS A 281 5.28 18.12 17.94
C LYS A 281 5.11 16.60 17.88
N PHE A 282 3.98 16.11 17.36
CA PHE A 282 3.64 14.69 17.29
C PHE A 282 3.42 14.01 18.65
N GLU A 283 3.08 14.79 19.68
CA GLU A 283 2.70 14.24 20.98
C GLU A 283 1.35 13.49 20.85
N PRO A 284 1.29 12.20 21.21
CA PRO A 284 0.05 11.43 21.15
C PRO A 284 -1.06 12.03 22.01
N ASN A 285 -2.31 11.85 21.59
CA ASN A 285 -3.49 12.20 22.38
C ASN A 285 -4.27 10.94 22.75
N GLY A 286 -3.80 10.23 23.77
CA GLY A 286 -4.41 9.00 24.26
C GLY A 286 -5.92 9.12 24.52
N PRO A 287 -6.40 10.14 25.25
CA PRO A 287 -7.83 10.35 25.48
C PRO A 287 -8.63 10.56 24.18
N ALA A 288 -8.10 11.23 23.17
CA ALA A 288 -8.80 11.39 21.89
C ALA A 288 -8.90 10.08 21.13
N MET A 289 -7.82 9.29 21.10
CA MET A 289 -7.82 7.96 20.48
C MET A 289 -8.79 7.02 21.19
N ALA A 290 -8.81 7.00 22.53
CA ALA A 290 -9.75 6.20 23.29
C ALA A 290 -11.20 6.57 22.96
N ARG A 291 -11.55 7.87 23.00
CA ARG A 291 -12.89 8.36 22.61
C ARG A 291 -13.26 7.95 21.18
N LEU A 292 -12.32 8.00 20.23
CA LEU A 292 -12.56 7.54 18.86
C LEU A 292 -12.92 6.06 18.81
N ILE A 293 -12.09 5.21 19.45
CA ILE A 293 -12.26 3.75 19.43
C ILE A 293 -13.56 3.36 20.14
N GLU A 294 -13.84 3.93 21.32
CA GLU A 294 -15.08 3.72 22.06
C GLU A 294 -16.33 4.14 21.27
N ALA A 295 -16.30 5.34 20.67
CA ALA A 295 -17.41 5.85 19.90
C ALA A 295 -17.70 4.97 18.68
N VAL A 296 -16.68 4.56 17.94
CA VAL A 296 -16.83 3.66 16.79
C VAL A 296 -17.26 2.26 17.25
N GLY A 297 -16.63 1.71 18.30
CA GLY A 297 -16.97 0.40 18.86
C GLY A 297 -18.38 0.30 19.42
N SER A 298 -18.96 1.45 19.82
CA SER A 298 -20.34 1.54 20.35
C SER A 298 -21.42 1.63 19.25
N VAL A 299 -21.05 1.84 17.99
CA VAL A 299 -22.02 1.86 16.89
C VAL A 299 -22.63 0.46 16.73
N PRO A 300 -23.96 0.31 16.82
CA PRO A 300 -24.61 -0.99 16.68
C PRO A 300 -24.24 -1.68 15.38
N GLY A 301 -23.73 -2.92 15.47
CA GLY A 301 -23.28 -3.72 14.33
C GLY A 301 -21.76 -3.73 14.13
N VAL A 302 -21.00 -2.86 14.77
CA VAL A 302 -19.53 -2.93 14.77
C VAL A 302 -19.07 -4.06 15.67
N LYS A 303 -18.54 -5.12 15.07
CA LYS A 303 -17.93 -6.25 15.78
C LYS A 303 -16.42 -6.12 15.87
N PHE A 304 -15.78 -5.63 14.78
CA PHE A 304 -14.32 -5.60 14.67
C PHE A 304 -13.82 -4.23 14.28
N ILE A 305 -12.66 -3.85 14.84
CA ILE A 305 -11.91 -2.65 14.47
C ILE A 305 -10.51 -3.09 14.06
N HIS A 306 -10.09 -2.71 12.85
CA HIS A 306 -8.76 -2.96 12.31
C HIS A 306 -8.03 -1.64 12.14
N LEU A 307 -6.71 -1.71 12.23
CA LEU A 307 -5.81 -0.57 12.05
C LEU A 307 -4.95 -0.76 10.81
N SER A 308 -4.74 0.32 10.05
CA SER A 308 -3.76 0.29 8.96
C SER A 308 -2.33 0.45 9.48
N HIS A 309 -2.02 1.61 10.04
CA HIS A 309 -0.65 1.96 10.40
C HIS A 309 -0.57 2.63 11.77
N ILE A 310 0.60 2.45 12.39
CA ILE A 310 1.09 3.19 13.55
C ILE A 310 2.53 3.64 13.29
N ALA A 311 3.04 4.57 14.10
CA ALA A 311 4.47 4.84 14.17
C ALA A 311 5.01 4.37 15.52
N ILE A 312 6.27 3.90 15.53
CA ILE A 312 6.86 3.35 16.76
C ILE A 312 7.33 4.44 17.74
N ALA A 313 7.73 5.60 17.23
CA ALA A 313 8.20 6.69 18.07
C ALA A 313 7.15 7.21 19.09
N PRO A 314 5.90 7.49 18.72
CA PRO A 314 4.87 7.86 19.67
C PRO A 314 4.53 6.75 20.69
N VAL A 315 4.63 5.48 20.29
CA VAL A 315 4.48 4.33 21.22
C VAL A 315 5.53 4.37 22.33
N ALA A 316 6.79 4.57 21.95
CA ALA A 316 7.88 4.69 22.93
C ALA A 316 7.80 5.98 23.75
N TYR A 317 7.24 7.06 23.16
CA TYR A 317 7.10 8.36 23.81
C TYR A 317 6.01 8.39 24.89
N ASP A 318 4.86 7.77 24.59
CA ASP A 318 3.71 7.72 25.50
C ASP A 318 3.16 6.28 25.65
N PRO A 319 3.82 5.42 26.44
CA PRO A 319 3.33 4.07 26.73
C PRO A 319 1.91 4.07 27.34
N LYS A 320 1.55 5.11 28.11
CA LYS A 320 0.23 5.21 28.74
C LYS A 320 -0.89 5.36 27.71
N ALA A 321 -0.61 6.03 26.59
CA ALA A 321 -1.58 6.08 25.50
C ALA A 321 -1.82 4.68 24.91
N VAL A 322 -0.78 3.84 24.79
CA VAL A 322 -0.90 2.44 24.36
C VAL A 322 -1.71 1.62 25.38
N GLU A 323 -1.38 1.72 26.67
CA GLU A 323 -2.11 1.06 27.76
C GLU A 323 -3.59 1.43 27.75
N MET A 324 -3.92 2.70 27.46
CA MET A 324 -5.30 3.21 27.41
C MET A 324 -6.11 2.62 26.25
N ILE A 325 -5.54 2.53 25.05
CA ILE A 325 -6.28 2.12 23.85
C ILE A 325 -6.28 0.60 23.61
N SER A 326 -5.28 -0.11 24.14
CA SER A 326 -5.12 -1.54 23.87
C SER A 326 -6.30 -2.40 24.34
N PRO A 327 -6.86 -2.22 25.56
CA PRO A 327 -8.03 -2.98 25.98
C PRO A 327 -9.25 -2.77 25.06
N LEU A 328 -9.47 -1.52 24.61
CA LEU A 328 -10.58 -1.17 23.73
C LEU A 328 -10.46 -1.83 22.34
N LEU A 329 -9.25 -1.86 21.79
CA LEU A 329 -8.96 -2.54 20.54
C LEU A 329 -9.00 -4.06 20.69
N MET A 330 -8.54 -4.59 21.84
CA MET A 330 -8.56 -6.02 22.13
C MET A 330 -9.99 -6.56 22.20
N GLU A 331 -10.93 -5.80 22.77
CA GLU A 331 -12.36 -6.17 22.77
C GLU A 331 -12.93 -6.29 21.37
N LYS A 332 -12.41 -5.53 20.42
CA LYS A 332 -12.87 -5.47 19.03
C LYS A 332 -11.93 -6.14 18.04
N THR A 333 -10.96 -6.93 18.51
CA THR A 333 -10.05 -7.62 17.59
C THR A 333 -10.72 -8.84 16.96
N ARG A 334 -10.40 -9.06 15.67
CA ARG A 334 -10.76 -10.27 14.94
C ARG A 334 -9.78 -11.43 15.21
N TYR A 335 -8.55 -11.10 15.57
CA TYR A 335 -7.47 -12.07 15.75
C TYR A 335 -7.57 -12.72 17.12
N THR A 336 -8.37 -13.79 17.16
CA THR A 336 -8.62 -14.59 18.37
C THR A 336 -8.05 -16.00 18.19
N PRO A 337 -7.87 -16.79 19.27
CA PRO A 337 -7.33 -18.15 19.20
C PRO A 337 -8.08 -19.08 18.24
N SER A 338 -9.36 -18.85 18.00
CA SER A 338 -10.19 -19.62 17.07
C SER A 338 -9.92 -19.33 15.60
N PHE A 339 -9.18 -18.28 15.30
CA PHE A 339 -8.88 -17.87 13.94
C PHE A 339 -7.51 -18.37 13.50
N ARG A 340 -7.43 -19.61 12.99
CA ARG A 340 -6.31 -20.23 12.22
C ARG A 340 -4.88 -19.96 12.72
N SER A 341 -4.68 -19.53 13.95
CA SER A 341 -3.35 -19.23 14.47
C SER A 341 -3.01 -20.17 15.60
N ASN A 342 -1.75 -20.54 15.72
CA ASN A 342 -1.18 -21.22 16.86
C ASN A 342 -1.11 -20.33 18.11
N TYR A 343 -1.72 -19.12 18.04
CA TYR A 343 -1.79 -18.21 19.17
C TYR A 343 -2.88 -18.60 20.13
N THR A 344 -2.52 -18.68 21.38
CA THR A 344 -3.43 -19.02 22.48
C THR A 344 -4.26 -17.83 22.96
N GLU A 345 -3.88 -16.60 22.58
CA GLU A 345 -4.49 -15.36 23.04
C GLU A 345 -4.87 -14.43 21.88
N PRO A 346 -5.92 -13.60 22.05
CA PRO A 346 -6.24 -12.54 21.11
C PRO A 346 -5.08 -11.55 20.99
N PHE A 347 -4.96 -10.88 19.83
CA PHE A 347 -3.96 -9.83 19.64
C PHE A 347 -4.47 -8.71 18.74
N VAL A 348 -3.87 -7.54 18.87
CA VAL A 348 -4.04 -6.40 17.96
C VAL A 348 -2.86 -6.35 16.99
N THR A 349 -3.11 -5.95 15.75
CA THR A 349 -2.05 -5.76 14.77
C THR A 349 -2.20 -4.45 14.00
N ALA A 350 -1.06 -3.88 13.60
CA ALA A 350 -0.97 -2.73 12.71
C ALA A 350 0.40 -2.74 12.02
N LEU A 351 0.53 -2.03 10.90
CA LEU A 351 1.83 -1.84 10.27
C LEU A 351 2.56 -0.63 10.85
N PHE A 352 3.88 -0.77 11.00
CA PHE A 352 4.77 0.37 11.19
C PHE A 352 6.04 0.21 10.35
N GLY A 353 6.72 1.31 10.08
CA GLY A 353 7.95 1.26 9.29
C GLY A 353 9.18 1.38 10.17
N ILE A 354 10.07 0.41 10.14
CA ILE A 354 11.46 0.52 10.61
C ILE A 354 12.32 1.14 9.50
N GLU A 355 12.17 0.65 8.31
CA GLU A 355 12.79 1.03 7.03
C GLU A 355 14.30 0.74 6.96
N SER A 356 15.13 1.23 7.89
CA SER A 356 16.56 0.95 7.89
C SER A 356 17.13 0.98 9.32
N GLY A 357 18.12 0.16 9.61
CA GLY A 357 18.92 0.24 10.83
C GLY A 357 20.07 1.26 10.74
N SER A 358 20.37 1.79 9.55
CA SER A 358 21.44 2.76 9.37
C SER A 358 21.03 4.16 9.79
N ILE A 359 21.67 4.69 10.82
CA ILE A 359 21.50 6.09 11.26
C ILE A 359 21.87 7.06 10.12
N ARG A 360 22.83 6.72 9.27
CA ARG A 360 23.22 7.53 8.11
C ARG A 360 22.06 7.67 7.11
N ILE A 361 21.46 6.56 6.73
CA ILE A 361 20.30 6.51 5.83
C ILE A 361 19.10 7.25 6.46
N MET A 362 18.85 7.01 7.75
CA MET A 362 17.78 7.67 8.49
C MET A 362 17.96 9.20 8.53
N LYS A 363 19.17 9.70 8.83
CA LYS A 363 19.49 11.13 8.82
C LYS A 363 19.28 11.76 7.45
N LYS A 364 19.64 11.03 6.37
CA LYS A 364 19.54 11.53 5.00
C LYS A 364 18.11 11.60 4.51
N TYR A 365 17.33 10.54 4.70
CA TYR A 365 16.04 10.38 4.03
C TYR A 365 14.82 10.45 4.94
N MET A 366 14.96 10.25 6.26
CA MET A 366 13.85 10.02 7.18
C MET A 366 14.03 10.69 8.56
N ARG A 367 14.70 11.83 8.61
CA ARG A 367 15.07 12.51 9.87
C ARG A 367 13.91 12.70 10.84
N GLY A 368 12.71 13.00 10.36
CA GLY A 368 11.54 13.23 11.20
C GLY A 368 10.79 11.96 11.63
N LYS A 369 11.20 10.78 11.16
CA LYS A 369 10.49 9.53 11.44
C LYS A 369 10.45 9.17 12.92
N ILE A 370 11.54 9.48 13.64
CA ILE A 370 11.70 9.15 15.06
C ILE A 370 11.26 10.27 16.03
N TRP A 371 10.82 11.43 15.53
CA TRP A 371 10.41 12.51 16.42
C TRP A 371 9.39 12.03 17.46
N PRO A 372 9.54 12.45 18.76
CA PRO A 372 10.42 13.53 19.27
C PRO A 372 11.83 13.09 19.71
N PHE A 373 12.24 11.86 19.51
CA PHE A 373 13.55 11.39 19.96
C PHE A 373 14.71 11.84 19.04
N PRO A 374 15.94 11.95 19.57
CA PRO A 374 17.14 12.08 18.76
C PRO A 374 17.31 10.87 17.84
N ILE A 375 17.79 11.12 16.63
CA ILE A 375 17.91 10.06 15.61
C ILE A 375 18.89 8.94 16.00
N GLU A 376 19.84 9.26 16.86
CA GLU A 376 20.83 8.32 17.42
C GLU A 376 20.20 7.21 18.27
N GLN A 377 19.02 7.45 18.84
CA GLN A 377 18.26 6.49 19.64
C GLN A 377 17.36 5.57 18.80
N TYR A 378 17.53 5.58 17.47
CA TYR A 378 16.60 4.91 16.58
C TYR A 378 16.45 3.41 16.87
N HIS A 379 17.54 2.69 17.14
CA HIS A 379 17.49 1.28 17.48
C HIS A 379 16.73 1.03 18.79
N GLU A 380 17.08 1.81 19.81
CA GLU A 380 16.49 1.70 21.15
C GLU A 380 14.98 1.96 21.10
N VAL A 381 14.56 3.00 20.39
CA VAL A 381 13.14 3.36 20.23
C VAL A 381 12.36 2.26 19.51
N ASN A 382 12.94 1.64 18.46
CA ASN A 382 12.26 0.53 17.77
C ASN A 382 12.13 -0.70 18.67
N VAL A 383 13.18 -1.08 19.40
CA VAL A 383 13.15 -2.23 20.30
C VAL A 383 12.20 -1.98 21.49
N GLN A 384 12.33 -0.84 22.15
CA GLN A 384 11.49 -0.47 23.28
C GLN A 384 10.02 -0.33 22.88
N GLY A 385 9.75 0.36 21.76
CA GLY A 385 8.38 0.53 21.27
C GLY A 385 7.73 -0.80 20.89
N THR A 386 8.48 -1.71 20.27
CA THR A 386 7.98 -3.06 19.97
C THR A 386 7.68 -3.84 21.26
N GLY A 387 8.55 -3.75 22.28
CA GLY A 387 8.30 -4.36 23.58
C GLY A 387 7.03 -3.81 24.25
N ILE A 388 6.84 -2.49 24.27
CA ILE A 388 5.63 -1.85 24.81
C ILE A 388 4.37 -2.36 24.09
N LEU A 389 4.41 -2.50 22.76
CA LEU A 389 3.29 -3.07 22.00
C LEU A 389 3.02 -4.51 22.41
N ASN A 390 4.06 -5.35 22.50
CA ASN A 390 3.92 -6.76 22.88
C ASN A 390 3.35 -6.90 24.31
N ASP A 391 3.84 -6.11 25.26
CA ASP A 391 3.37 -6.10 26.67
C ASP A 391 1.87 -5.74 26.75
N ASN A 392 1.34 -5.02 25.76
CA ASN A 392 -0.06 -4.63 25.66
C ASN A 392 -0.87 -5.51 24.66
N GLY A 393 -0.36 -6.70 24.31
CA GLY A 393 -1.07 -7.68 23.48
C GLY A 393 -1.06 -7.37 21.98
N TRP A 394 -0.17 -6.51 21.50
CA TRP A 394 -0.02 -6.26 20.08
C TRP A 394 1.05 -7.16 19.46
N LYS A 395 0.78 -7.60 18.23
CA LYS A 395 1.72 -8.31 17.36
C LYS A 395 1.80 -7.55 16.03
N PRO A 396 2.63 -6.50 15.96
CA PRO A 396 2.68 -5.61 14.81
C PRO A 396 3.44 -6.21 13.63
N MET A 397 3.25 -5.61 12.45
CA MET A 397 4.07 -5.86 11.26
C MET A 397 5.01 -4.67 11.04
N ALA A 398 6.27 -4.94 10.70
CA ALA A 398 7.28 -3.90 10.52
C ALA A 398 7.91 -3.96 9.12
N THR A 399 7.78 -2.89 8.33
CA THR A 399 8.47 -2.80 7.05
C THR A 399 9.93 -2.42 7.25
N MET A 400 10.80 -3.06 6.46
CA MET A 400 12.22 -2.72 6.38
C MET A 400 12.64 -2.67 4.91
N ILE A 401 13.43 -1.69 4.53
CA ILE A 401 13.79 -1.41 3.14
C ILE A 401 15.31 -1.50 2.96
N THR A 402 15.75 -2.20 1.95
CA THR A 402 17.15 -2.19 1.46
C THR A 402 17.22 -1.72 0.01
N GLY A 403 18.41 -1.41 -0.49
CA GLY A 403 18.60 -0.86 -1.83
C GLY A 403 18.36 0.65 -1.89
N TRP A 404 18.54 1.36 -0.77
CA TRP A 404 18.46 2.82 -0.74
C TRP A 404 19.47 3.46 -1.70
N PRO A 405 19.17 4.63 -2.28
CA PRO A 405 20.20 5.40 -2.98
C PRO A 405 21.40 5.61 -2.06
N ASP A 406 22.62 5.32 -2.56
CA ASP A 406 23.91 5.36 -1.83
C ASP A 406 23.99 4.40 -0.62
N GLU A 407 23.13 3.39 -0.49
CA GLU A 407 23.30 2.38 0.55
C GLU A 407 24.63 1.64 0.37
N THR A 408 25.36 1.53 1.45
CA THR A 408 26.60 0.76 1.52
C THR A 408 26.37 -0.58 2.21
N PRO A 409 27.26 -1.59 2.04
CA PRO A 409 27.17 -2.84 2.80
C PRO A 409 27.08 -2.63 4.31
N ASP A 410 27.79 -1.62 4.83
CA ASP A 410 27.78 -1.25 6.25
C ASP A 410 26.38 -0.80 6.72
N ASP A 411 25.66 -0.04 5.89
CA ASP A 411 24.27 0.36 6.20
C ASP A 411 23.33 -0.83 6.29
N THR A 412 23.51 -1.80 5.40
CA THR A 412 22.74 -3.05 5.44
C THR A 412 23.07 -3.87 6.69
N VAL A 413 24.36 -3.93 7.07
CA VAL A 413 24.78 -4.59 8.32
C VAL A 413 24.10 -3.94 9.54
N LYS A 414 23.93 -2.61 9.57
CA LYS A 414 23.19 -1.93 10.64
C LYS A 414 21.71 -2.35 10.69
N SER A 415 21.11 -2.64 9.56
CA SER A 415 19.74 -3.19 9.51
C SER A 415 19.69 -4.63 10.05
N LEU A 416 20.70 -5.46 9.76
CA LEU A 416 20.84 -6.80 10.32
C LEU A 416 21.04 -6.75 11.85
N GLU A 417 21.88 -5.83 12.35
CA GLU A 417 22.05 -5.62 13.80
C GLU A 417 20.73 -5.24 14.51
N LEU A 418 19.87 -4.45 13.84
CA LEU A 418 18.57 -4.12 14.39
C LEU A 418 17.61 -5.32 14.38
N ILE A 419 17.63 -6.15 13.34
CA ILE A 419 16.88 -7.43 13.33
C ILE A 419 17.32 -8.31 14.52
N ASP A 420 18.63 -8.41 14.77
CA ASP A 420 19.15 -9.17 15.92
C ASP A 420 18.65 -8.62 17.26
N LYS A 421 18.60 -7.31 17.42
CA LYS A 421 18.08 -6.66 18.63
C LYS A 421 16.57 -6.87 18.83
N LEU A 422 15.81 -7.13 17.77
CA LEU A 422 14.38 -7.43 17.83
C LEU A 422 14.08 -8.90 18.19
N LYS A 423 15.10 -9.78 18.24
CA LYS A 423 14.90 -11.18 18.66
C LYS A 423 14.28 -11.24 20.06
N GLY A 424 13.27 -12.08 20.21
CA GLY A 424 12.47 -12.19 21.43
C GLY A 424 11.24 -11.30 21.48
N HIS A 425 10.99 -10.48 20.43
CA HIS A 425 9.78 -9.71 20.29
C HIS A 425 8.84 -10.32 19.24
N ASP A 426 7.56 -10.23 19.48
CA ASP A 426 6.50 -10.67 18.55
C ASP A 426 6.23 -9.58 17.50
N VAL A 427 7.03 -9.55 16.44
CA VAL A 427 6.86 -8.66 15.29
C VAL A 427 7.03 -9.43 14.00
N PHE A 428 6.25 -9.11 12.96
CA PHE A 428 6.41 -9.68 11.63
C PHE A 428 7.19 -8.71 10.75
N LEU A 429 8.37 -9.11 10.29
CA LEU A 429 9.22 -8.28 9.44
C LEU A 429 8.81 -8.41 7.96
N VAL A 430 8.62 -7.29 7.30
CA VAL A 430 8.32 -7.22 5.85
C VAL A 430 9.51 -6.60 5.13
N PRO A 431 10.48 -7.41 4.66
CA PRO A 431 11.63 -6.90 3.94
C PRO A 431 11.23 -6.48 2.51
N LEU A 432 11.62 -5.26 2.12
CA LEU A 432 11.28 -4.63 0.84
C LEU A 432 12.53 -4.09 0.15
N LEU A 433 12.45 -3.93 -1.17
CA LEU A 433 13.39 -3.14 -1.96
C LEU A 433 12.94 -1.67 -1.97
N PHE A 434 13.90 -0.76 -2.04
CA PHE A 434 13.60 0.65 -2.32
C PHE A 434 13.01 0.80 -3.73
N ILE A 435 11.85 1.44 -3.81
CA ILE A 435 11.16 1.75 -5.06
C ILE A 435 10.88 3.25 -5.11
N PRO A 436 11.31 3.97 -6.15
CA PRO A 436 10.97 5.37 -6.35
C PRO A 436 9.48 5.50 -6.71
N LEU A 437 8.70 6.13 -5.83
CA LEU A 437 7.29 6.44 -6.09
C LEU A 437 7.16 7.82 -6.71
N GLU A 438 6.25 7.97 -7.68
CA GLU A 438 6.04 9.23 -8.43
C GLU A 438 5.74 10.43 -7.53
N ASP A 439 4.97 10.24 -6.45
CA ASP A 439 4.58 11.30 -5.54
C ASP A 439 5.63 11.58 -4.46
N ALA A 440 6.69 10.78 -4.39
CA ALA A 440 7.74 10.94 -3.39
C ALA A 440 8.84 11.88 -3.87
N LYS A 441 9.62 12.43 -2.91
CA LYS A 441 10.77 13.28 -3.25
C LYS A 441 11.89 12.51 -3.96
N LEU A 442 12.00 11.20 -3.70
CA LEU A 442 13.00 10.32 -4.30
C LEU A 442 12.51 9.68 -5.63
N LYS A 443 11.52 10.24 -6.28
CA LYS A 443 10.93 9.71 -7.53
C LYS A 443 11.90 9.56 -8.69
N ASN A 444 12.98 10.33 -8.71
CA ASN A 444 13.98 10.29 -9.78
C ASN A 444 15.18 9.38 -9.44
N GLU A 445 15.18 8.75 -8.27
CA GLU A 445 16.25 7.85 -7.88
C GLU A 445 16.08 6.49 -8.59
N ARG A 446 17.20 5.79 -8.76
CA ARG A 446 17.17 4.45 -9.34
C ARG A 446 16.87 3.40 -8.27
N ARG A 447 16.01 2.47 -8.59
CA ARG A 447 15.87 1.23 -7.81
C ARG A 447 17.08 0.33 -8.07
N VAL A 448 17.45 -0.45 -7.06
CA VAL A 448 18.43 -1.52 -7.24
C VAL A 448 17.73 -2.71 -7.90
N SER A 449 18.37 -3.28 -8.96
CA SER A 449 17.87 -4.53 -9.52
C SER A 449 18.29 -5.72 -8.63
N ILE A 450 17.56 -6.83 -8.71
CA ILE A 450 17.83 -8.02 -7.91
C ILE A 450 19.25 -8.59 -8.18
N GLU A 451 19.75 -8.42 -9.39
CA GLU A 451 21.08 -8.88 -9.82
C GLU A 451 22.21 -8.04 -9.22
N GLN A 452 21.90 -6.80 -8.86
CA GLN A 452 22.86 -5.85 -8.27
C GLN A 452 22.93 -5.94 -6.75
N LEU A 453 22.04 -6.71 -6.12
CA LEU A 453 22.04 -6.87 -4.66
C LEU A 453 23.38 -7.42 -4.16
N THR A 454 23.90 -6.77 -3.12
CA THR A 454 25.12 -7.21 -2.43
C THR A 454 24.84 -8.46 -1.60
N PRO A 455 25.87 -9.21 -1.18
CA PRO A 455 25.70 -10.34 -0.26
C PRO A 455 24.97 -9.96 1.02
N GLU A 456 25.23 -8.76 1.59
CA GLU A 456 24.62 -8.26 2.80
C GLU A 456 23.12 -7.98 2.60
N GLN A 457 22.71 -7.46 1.44
CA GLN A 457 21.31 -7.23 1.09
C GLN A 457 20.55 -8.56 0.91
N TRP A 458 21.20 -9.59 0.36
CA TRP A 458 20.63 -10.93 0.35
C TRP A 458 20.51 -11.53 1.77
N ASP A 459 21.52 -11.33 2.62
CA ASP A 459 21.48 -11.73 4.03
C ASP A 459 20.35 -11.01 4.77
N PHE A 460 20.08 -9.74 4.46
CA PHE A 460 18.97 -8.97 5.02
C PHE A 460 17.60 -9.64 4.75
N PHE A 461 17.32 -10.00 3.50
CA PHE A 461 16.09 -10.74 3.19
C PHE A 461 16.01 -12.07 3.93
N ALA A 462 17.11 -12.81 3.94
CA ALA A 462 17.17 -14.12 4.58
C ALA A 462 16.94 -14.04 6.10
N GLU A 463 17.60 -13.11 6.80
CA GLU A 463 17.47 -12.96 8.25
C GLU A 463 16.06 -12.46 8.64
N ALA A 464 15.47 -11.54 7.87
CA ALA A 464 14.10 -11.10 8.11
C ALA A 464 13.09 -12.25 7.98
N TRP A 465 13.22 -13.09 6.93
CA TRP A 465 12.35 -14.25 6.76
C TRP A 465 12.62 -15.34 7.80
N ARG A 466 13.86 -15.57 8.17
CA ARG A 466 14.21 -16.50 9.24
C ARG A 466 13.61 -16.05 10.58
N PHE A 467 13.76 -14.76 10.90
CA PHE A 467 13.13 -14.18 12.08
C PHE A 467 11.62 -14.46 12.10
N ASN A 468 10.93 -14.22 10.98
CA ASN A 468 9.50 -14.48 10.88
C ASN A 468 9.15 -15.97 11.11
N ILE A 469 9.95 -16.90 10.57
CA ILE A 469 9.74 -18.34 10.77
C ILE A 469 9.93 -18.70 12.24
N ASP A 470 10.98 -18.17 12.87
CA ASP A 470 11.31 -18.46 14.27
C ASP A 470 10.23 -17.93 15.23
N VAL A 471 9.62 -16.76 14.94
CA VAL A 471 8.58 -16.16 15.77
C VAL A 471 7.18 -16.74 15.47
N TRP A 472 6.82 -16.88 14.19
CA TRP A 472 5.43 -17.10 13.78
C TRP A 472 5.11 -18.53 13.33
N ALA A 473 6.11 -19.37 13.09
CA ALA A 473 5.94 -20.68 12.50
C ALA A 473 6.78 -21.78 13.19
N GLN A 474 7.04 -21.65 14.47
CA GLN A 474 7.90 -22.57 15.24
C GLN A 474 7.50 -24.04 15.06
N GLU A 475 6.20 -24.36 15.15
CA GLU A 475 5.69 -25.74 14.96
C GLU A 475 5.80 -26.23 13.52
N LEU A 476 5.80 -25.31 12.54
CA LEU A 476 5.91 -25.61 11.12
C LEU A 476 7.35 -25.48 10.61
N GLN A 477 8.31 -25.18 11.47
CA GLN A 477 9.72 -24.98 11.12
C GLN A 477 10.31 -26.15 10.30
N PRO A 478 10.07 -27.44 10.62
CA PRO A 478 10.57 -28.54 9.79
C PRO A 478 9.97 -28.55 8.38
N LEU A 479 8.69 -28.22 8.24
CA LEU A 479 8.01 -28.13 6.96
C LEU A 479 8.51 -26.96 6.14
N PHE A 480 8.67 -25.79 6.74
CA PHE A 480 9.23 -24.61 6.07
C PHE A 480 10.69 -24.82 5.69
N THR A 481 11.48 -25.48 6.55
CA THR A 481 12.86 -25.86 6.24
C THR A 481 12.91 -26.77 5.01
N PHE A 482 12.07 -27.82 4.97
CA PHE A 482 12.00 -28.72 3.84
C PHE A 482 11.51 -28.01 2.57
N ALA A 483 10.43 -27.21 2.66
CA ALA A 483 9.90 -26.45 1.53
C ALA A 483 10.90 -25.42 1.01
N SER A 484 11.63 -24.74 1.90
CA SER A 484 12.71 -23.81 1.53
C SER A 484 13.84 -24.54 0.81
N LEU A 485 14.29 -25.68 1.34
CA LEU A 485 15.31 -26.49 0.68
C LEU A 485 14.89 -26.93 -0.72
N PHE A 486 13.72 -27.50 -0.85
CA PHE A 486 13.26 -28.03 -2.13
C PHE A 486 12.94 -26.94 -3.14
N SER A 487 12.17 -25.92 -2.74
CA SER A 487 11.71 -24.88 -3.65
C SER A 487 12.81 -23.87 -3.97
N TYR A 488 13.56 -23.45 -2.95
CA TYR A 488 14.60 -22.44 -3.14
C TYR A 488 15.90 -23.04 -3.62
N PHE A 489 16.32 -24.21 -3.14
CA PHE A 489 17.56 -24.83 -3.59
C PHE A 489 17.55 -25.15 -5.07
N THR A 490 16.44 -25.65 -5.58
CA THR A 490 16.29 -25.97 -6.99
C THR A 490 15.99 -24.74 -7.82
N TYR A 491 14.99 -23.95 -7.43
CA TYR A 491 14.47 -22.84 -8.22
C TYR A 491 15.32 -21.57 -8.08
N PHE A 492 15.59 -21.08 -6.87
CA PHE A 492 16.34 -19.83 -6.64
C PHE A 492 17.80 -19.95 -7.11
N ARG A 493 18.45 -21.09 -6.84
CA ARG A 493 19.79 -21.32 -7.35
C ARG A 493 19.83 -21.31 -8.87
N TRP A 494 18.82 -21.85 -9.51
CA TRP A 494 18.70 -21.85 -10.96
C TRP A 494 18.46 -20.43 -11.51
N LYS A 495 17.59 -19.66 -10.88
CA LYS A 495 17.22 -18.30 -11.33
C LYS A 495 18.24 -17.23 -10.97
N HIS A 496 18.70 -17.21 -9.74
CA HIS A 496 19.57 -16.15 -9.21
C HIS A 496 21.02 -16.57 -9.02
N GLY A 497 21.36 -17.80 -9.40
CA GLY A 497 22.71 -18.32 -9.29
C GLY A 497 23.16 -18.51 -7.83
N ARG A 498 24.49 -18.55 -7.65
CA ARG A 498 25.10 -18.90 -6.36
C ARG A 498 24.98 -17.82 -5.29
N LYS A 499 24.73 -16.56 -5.65
CA LYS A 499 24.52 -15.46 -4.70
C LYS A 499 23.35 -15.69 -3.77
N ALA A 500 22.28 -16.33 -4.25
CA ALA A 500 21.10 -16.65 -3.46
C ALA A 500 21.26 -17.91 -2.59
N PHE A 501 22.37 -18.62 -2.68
CA PHE A 501 22.55 -19.90 -1.97
C PHE A 501 22.74 -19.70 -0.46
N ARG A 502 23.59 -18.77 -0.05
CA ARG A 502 23.89 -18.48 1.37
C ARG A 502 22.63 -18.03 2.13
N PRO A 503 21.84 -17.07 1.63
CA PRO A 503 20.57 -16.70 2.24
C PRO A 503 19.61 -17.87 2.42
N ILE A 504 19.50 -18.75 1.42
CA ILE A 504 18.61 -19.90 1.45
C ILE A 504 19.03 -20.89 2.55
N MET A 505 20.31 -21.14 2.70
CA MET A 505 20.84 -22.02 3.75
C MET A 505 20.54 -21.45 5.15
N LYS A 506 20.59 -20.11 5.31
CA LYS A 506 20.19 -19.44 6.55
C LYS A 506 18.71 -19.61 6.84
N ILE A 507 17.82 -19.36 5.86
CA ILE A 507 16.37 -19.55 6.01
C ILE A 507 16.04 -21.00 6.37
N ALA A 508 16.70 -21.95 5.74
CA ALA A 508 16.51 -23.37 5.99
C ALA A 508 17.12 -23.86 7.33
N ASN A 509 17.71 -22.97 8.12
CA ASN A 509 18.36 -23.27 9.39
C ASN A 509 19.46 -24.34 9.31
N PHE A 510 20.13 -24.48 8.15
CA PHE A 510 21.27 -25.35 8.02
C PHE A 510 22.50 -24.68 8.63
N PRO A 511 23.26 -25.39 9.48
CA PRO A 511 24.55 -24.87 9.89
C PRO A 511 25.42 -24.72 8.62
N VAL A 512 25.94 -23.53 8.41
CA VAL A 512 26.98 -23.29 7.40
C VAL A 512 28.25 -23.95 7.94
N ILE A 513 28.40 -25.25 7.72
CA ILE A 513 29.55 -26.00 8.17
C ILE A 513 30.73 -25.63 7.25
N GLY A 514 31.74 -24.99 7.85
CA GLY A 514 32.94 -24.57 7.16
C GLY A 514 32.66 -23.49 6.11
N GLY A 515 33.23 -22.34 6.25
CA GLY A 515 33.01 -21.19 5.38
C GLY A 515 32.81 -21.59 3.90
N MET A 516 31.85 -20.98 3.25
CA MET A 516 31.66 -21.17 1.80
C MET A 516 33.01 -21.09 1.09
N PRO A 517 33.35 -21.98 0.17
CA PRO A 517 34.60 -21.86 -0.55
C PRO A 517 34.65 -20.49 -1.22
N GLU A 518 35.66 -19.70 -0.87
CA GLU A 518 35.84 -18.34 -1.37
C GLU A 518 36.07 -18.26 -2.88
N LYS A 519 36.24 -19.40 -3.55
CA LYS A 519 36.54 -19.43 -4.98
C LYS A 519 35.47 -20.21 -5.74
N PHE A 520 34.59 -19.47 -6.34
CA PHE A 520 33.80 -19.97 -7.46
C PHE A 520 34.62 -19.77 -8.75
N PRO A 521 34.67 -20.75 -9.64
CA PRO A 521 35.42 -20.57 -10.89
C PRO A 521 34.84 -19.36 -11.66
N PRO A 522 35.69 -18.47 -12.17
CA PRO A 522 35.23 -17.41 -13.04
C PRO A 522 34.66 -18.02 -14.32
N GLY A 523 33.45 -17.64 -14.71
CA GLY A 523 32.90 -18.03 -16.00
C GLY A 523 31.62 -18.87 -15.99
N ALA A 524 30.91 -19.03 -14.86
CA ALA A 524 29.54 -19.51 -14.95
C ALA A 524 28.69 -18.39 -15.58
N PRO A 525 28.02 -18.62 -16.72
CA PRO A 525 27.17 -17.60 -17.31
C PRO A 525 26.08 -17.22 -16.31
N ALA A 526 25.94 -15.93 -16.06
CA ALA A 526 24.72 -15.39 -15.48
C ALA A 526 23.62 -15.72 -16.49
N SER A 527 22.91 -16.83 -16.29
CA SER A 527 21.71 -17.12 -17.04
C SER A 527 20.57 -16.27 -16.48
N VAL A 528 20.72 -14.97 -16.61
CA VAL A 528 19.64 -14.02 -16.52
C VAL A 528 18.79 -14.24 -17.76
N ASN A 529 17.48 -14.36 -17.59
CA ASN A 529 16.60 -14.31 -18.75
C ASN A 529 16.76 -12.93 -19.40
N PRO A 530 17.45 -12.81 -20.57
CA PRO A 530 17.78 -11.51 -21.14
C PRO A 530 16.55 -10.66 -21.48
N ARG A 531 15.37 -11.29 -21.60
CA ARG A 531 14.12 -10.58 -21.91
C ARG A 531 13.63 -9.71 -20.75
N TYR A 532 13.83 -10.14 -19.51
CA TYR A 532 13.32 -9.36 -18.36
C TYR A 532 14.20 -8.14 -18.06
N CYS A 533 15.52 -8.28 -18.17
CA CYS A 533 16.43 -7.14 -18.01
C CYS A 533 16.45 -6.22 -19.23
N ALA A 534 16.33 -6.77 -20.44
CA ALA A 534 16.32 -5.97 -21.66
C ALA A 534 15.00 -5.18 -21.82
N GLU A 535 13.88 -5.71 -21.36
CA GLU A 535 12.59 -4.97 -21.36
C GLU A 535 12.57 -3.88 -20.29
N ASP A 536 13.09 -4.13 -19.09
CA ASP A 536 13.24 -3.13 -18.03
C ASP A 536 14.29 -2.06 -18.39
N GLU A 537 15.45 -2.45 -18.95
CA GLU A 537 16.47 -1.51 -19.41
C GLU A 537 16.03 -0.73 -20.64
N ALA A 538 15.33 -1.36 -21.58
CA ALA A 538 14.76 -0.67 -22.74
C ALA A 538 13.62 0.28 -22.35
N MET A 539 12.82 -0.06 -21.34
CA MET A 539 11.80 0.81 -20.77
C MET A 539 12.43 2.01 -20.07
N VAL A 540 13.47 1.80 -19.26
CA VAL A 540 14.24 2.87 -18.60
C VAL A 540 14.98 3.75 -19.62
N ALA A 541 15.59 3.15 -20.63
CA ALA A 541 16.30 3.90 -21.69
C ALA A 541 15.34 4.76 -22.51
N ARG A 542 14.15 4.26 -22.88
CA ARG A 542 13.11 5.05 -23.56
C ARG A 542 12.58 6.18 -22.69
N THR A 543 12.48 5.97 -21.38
CA THR A 543 12.04 7.01 -20.44
C THR A 543 13.10 8.11 -20.30
N VAL A 544 14.39 7.75 -20.30
CA VAL A 544 15.50 8.72 -20.25
C VAL A 544 15.62 9.51 -21.56
N GLU A 545 15.41 8.88 -22.72
CA GLU A 545 15.41 9.59 -24.00
C GLU A 545 14.21 10.54 -24.16
N THR A 546 13.05 10.19 -23.64
CA THR A 546 11.87 11.09 -23.64
C THR A 546 11.95 12.21 -22.61
N MET A 547 12.77 12.08 -21.58
CA MET A 547 13.00 13.12 -20.57
C MET A 547 14.13 14.11 -20.91
N SER A 548 14.84 13.92 -22.01
CA SER A 548 15.92 14.84 -22.48
C SER A 548 15.39 16.01 -23.31
N ILE A 549 14.22 16.53 -23.02
CA ILE A 549 13.81 17.83 -23.51
C ILE A 549 14.48 18.88 -22.62
N PRO A 550 15.27 19.83 -23.16
CA PRO A 550 15.87 20.88 -22.36
C PRO A 550 14.77 21.76 -21.77
N VAL A 551 14.54 21.66 -20.49
CA VAL A 551 13.80 22.67 -19.77
C VAL A 551 14.78 23.79 -19.47
N GLU A 552 14.65 24.92 -20.16
CA GLU A 552 15.27 26.17 -19.74
C GLU A 552 14.77 26.47 -18.34
N MET A 553 15.65 26.30 -17.36
CA MET A 553 15.40 26.64 -15.97
C MET A 553 15.52 28.15 -15.80
N GLU A 554 14.42 28.89 -15.86
CA GLU A 554 14.33 30.14 -15.16
C GLU A 554 14.25 29.85 -13.66
N GLY A 555 15.33 30.15 -12.96
CA GLY A 555 15.44 29.96 -11.51
C GLY A 555 14.44 30.83 -10.77
N PRO A 556 13.73 30.32 -9.74
CA PRO A 556 12.92 31.16 -8.88
C PRO A 556 13.82 32.05 -8.03
N GLN A 557 13.61 33.36 -8.16
CA GLN A 557 14.19 34.37 -7.29
C GLN A 557 13.79 34.09 -5.83
N GLU A 558 14.78 33.90 -4.98
CA GLU A 558 14.63 33.87 -3.53
C GLU A 558 14.02 35.17 -3.03
N ARG A 559 12.80 35.13 -2.49
CA ARG A 559 12.31 36.18 -1.62
C ARG A 559 12.56 35.79 -0.16
N PRO A 560 13.11 36.69 0.68
CA PRO A 560 13.31 36.40 2.10
C PRO A 560 11.97 36.22 2.80
N ILE A 561 11.87 35.20 3.64
CA ILE A 561 10.74 34.99 4.54
C ILE A 561 10.88 35.99 5.69
N GLU A 562 10.09 37.04 5.69
CA GLU A 562 9.90 37.91 6.87
C GLU A 562 9.17 37.12 7.96
N VAL A 563 9.84 37.04 9.11
CA VAL A 563 9.30 36.47 10.33
C VAL A 563 8.26 37.47 10.89
N LEU A 564 6.99 37.14 10.71
CA LEU A 564 5.92 37.81 11.46
C LEU A 564 5.87 37.27 12.90
N GLN A 565 6.63 37.92 13.78
CA GLN A 565 6.29 38.03 15.20
C GLN A 565 5.20 39.07 15.37
N ARG A 566 4.22 38.77 16.24
CA ARG A 566 3.14 39.59 16.86
C ARG A 566 1.74 39.28 16.28
N ARG A 567 0.91 38.65 17.04
CA ARG A 567 0.07 38.84 18.23
C ARG A 567 -0.75 37.58 18.48
#